data_ed7b33c5e110c53064f5d8edc6131b25
#
_entry.id   ed7b33c5e110c53064f5d8edc6131b25
#
_cell.length_a   1.000
_cell.length_b   1.000
_cell.length_c   1.000
_cell.angle_alpha   90.00
_cell.angle_beta   90.00
_cell.angle_gamma   90.00
#
_symmetry.space_group_name_H-M   'P 1'
#
loop_
_entity.id
_entity.type
_entity.pdbx_description
1 polymer ?
#
loop_
_entity_poly.entity_id
_entity_poly.type
_entity_poly.pdbx_seq_one_letter_code
_entity_poly.pdbx_strand_id
1 'polypeptide(L)'
;MMKRRFCKVIYLTTLMACLCSPLGAKRITMSKEVLMDKIQGGWAGQVIGCTYGGPTEFRYNSRIIEDDVKLRWDNELIKEYYEKWQGLYDDIYMDLTFVQVFEDKGLDAPIVDFANAFAHAGYPLWHANQSARYNIMNGIMPPASGHWHNNPHADDIDFQIEADYAGLMSPGMPQAALHYSDGIGHMMCHGDGWYGGVFVATMYSLAFVKKNIQEVVREGIKAIPQESSYYKC
;
A
#
# COMPACT_ATOMS: atom_id res chain seq x y z
N MET A 1 34.40 36.15 65.90
CA MET A 1 35.06 34.94 65.32
C MET A 1 33.98 34.00 64.83
N MET A 2 33.73 33.97 63.54
CA MET A 2 32.62 33.25 62.93
C MET A 2 33.19 32.07 62.13
N LYS A 3 32.93 30.84 62.56
CA LYS A 3 33.40 29.63 61.91
C LYS A 3 32.44 29.31 60.73
N ARG A 4 32.95 29.43 59.52
CA ARG A 4 32.26 28.96 58.32
C ARG A 4 32.31 27.42 58.23
N ARG A 5 31.15 26.76 58.26
CA ARG A 5 31.01 25.35 57.94
C ARG A 5 30.87 25.22 56.42
N PHE A 6 31.82 24.53 55.76
CA PHE A 6 31.74 24.13 54.37
C PHE A 6 30.85 22.89 54.31
N CYS A 7 29.72 23.02 53.65
CA CYS A 7 28.86 21.90 53.30
C CYS A 7 29.36 21.32 51.95
N LYS A 8 29.94 20.12 52.00
CA LYS A 8 30.30 19.38 50.78
C LYS A 8 29.04 18.75 50.19
N VAL A 9 28.56 19.32 49.09
CA VAL A 9 27.52 18.69 48.27
C VAL A 9 28.20 17.68 47.35
N ILE A 10 27.98 16.39 47.64
CA ILE A 10 28.41 15.30 46.76
C ILE A 10 27.35 15.18 45.67
N TYR A 11 27.72 15.61 44.47
CA TYR A 11 26.90 15.32 43.27
C TYR A 11 27.07 13.83 42.91
N LEU A 12 26.06 13.02 43.23
CA LEU A 12 25.92 11.66 42.74
C LEU A 12 25.38 11.74 41.30
N THR A 13 26.28 11.82 40.33
CA THR A 13 25.91 11.67 38.92
C THR A 13 25.62 10.18 38.66
N THR A 14 24.36 9.80 38.74
CA THR A 14 23.89 8.50 38.29
C THR A 14 24.00 8.49 36.75
N LEU A 15 25.06 7.84 36.26
CA LEU A 15 25.25 7.54 34.84
C LEU A 15 24.19 6.48 34.46
N MET A 16 23.05 6.94 34.00
CA MET A 16 22.02 6.08 33.44
C MET A 16 22.52 5.62 32.05
N ALA A 17 23.31 4.54 32.04
CA ALA A 17 23.66 3.84 30.85
C ALA A 17 22.36 3.30 30.25
N CYS A 18 21.80 4.01 29.29
CA CYS A 18 20.82 3.43 28.37
C CYS A 18 21.49 2.27 27.67
N LEU A 19 21.21 1.06 28.16
CA LEU A 19 21.46 -0.17 27.44
C LEU A 19 20.50 -0.15 26.24
N CYS A 20 20.85 0.58 25.19
CA CYS A 20 20.34 0.32 23.86
C CYS A 20 20.88 -1.05 23.47
N SER A 21 20.17 -2.12 23.88
CA SER A 21 20.32 -3.40 23.21
C SER A 21 20.08 -3.11 21.73
N PRO A 22 21.03 -3.38 20.81
CA PRO A 22 20.71 -3.33 19.42
C PRO A 22 19.56 -4.34 19.23
N LEU A 23 18.37 -3.85 18.96
CA LEU A 23 17.32 -4.69 18.40
C LEU A 23 17.92 -5.23 17.11
N GLY A 24 18.55 -6.41 17.20
CA GLY A 24 19.18 -7.06 16.08
C GLY A 24 18.11 -7.30 15.02
N ALA A 25 18.09 -6.44 14.02
CA ALA A 25 17.22 -6.64 12.87
C ALA A 25 17.50 -8.07 12.36
N LYS A 26 16.49 -8.92 12.39
CA LYS A 26 16.61 -10.31 11.94
C LYS A 26 16.94 -10.27 10.45
N ARG A 27 18.16 -10.61 10.12
CA ARG A 27 18.58 -10.70 8.73
C ARG A 27 17.87 -11.86 8.06
N ILE A 28 17.12 -11.57 6.99
CA ILE A 28 16.48 -12.57 6.14
C ILE A 28 17.27 -12.62 4.85
N THR A 29 17.62 -13.84 4.42
CA THR A 29 18.28 -14.10 3.14
C THR A 29 17.36 -14.91 2.26
N MET A 30 17.28 -14.54 0.99
CA MET A 30 16.49 -15.21 -0.03
C MET A 30 17.35 -15.32 -1.30
N SER A 31 17.29 -16.44 -2.04
CA SER A 31 17.96 -16.52 -3.33
C SER A 31 17.26 -15.63 -4.35
N LYS A 32 17.96 -15.21 -5.39
CA LYS A 32 17.41 -14.39 -6.46
C LYS A 32 16.25 -15.10 -7.18
N GLU A 33 16.38 -16.41 -7.38
CA GLU A 33 15.35 -17.24 -8.01
C GLU A 33 14.07 -17.25 -7.19
N VAL A 34 14.15 -17.45 -5.87
CA VAL A 34 12.99 -17.43 -4.97
C VAL A 34 12.37 -16.03 -4.89
N LEU A 35 13.20 -14.98 -4.89
CA LEU A 35 12.71 -13.61 -4.92
C LEU A 35 11.92 -13.33 -6.20
N MET A 36 12.48 -13.71 -7.36
CA MET A 36 11.83 -13.53 -8.67
C MET A 36 10.52 -14.30 -8.76
N ASP A 37 10.50 -15.56 -8.33
CA ASP A 37 9.30 -16.42 -8.31
C ASP A 37 8.18 -15.78 -7.47
N LYS A 38 8.51 -15.23 -6.30
CA LYS A 38 7.53 -14.53 -5.44
C LYS A 38 7.00 -13.23 -6.07
N ILE A 39 7.86 -12.45 -6.72
CA ILE A 39 7.43 -11.22 -7.44
C ILE A 39 6.49 -11.60 -8.58
N GLN A 40 6.85 -12.59 -9.39
CA GLN A 40 6.01 -13.10 -10.47
C GLN A 40 4.69 -13.66 -9.95
N GLY A 41 4.73 -14.37 -8.81
CA GLY A 41 3.54 -14.87 -8.12
C GLY A 41 2.63 -13.75 -7.62
N GLY A 42 3.18 -12.64 -7.14
CA GLY A 42 2.42 -11.46 -6.73
C GLY A 42 1.66 -10.82 -7.90
N TRP A 43 2.36 -10.52 -9.00
CA TRP A 43 1.74 -10.00 -10.22
C TRP A 43 0.71 -10.96 -10.82
N ALA A 44 1.00 -12.26 -10.86
CA ALA A 44 0.04 -13.26 -11.32
C ALA A 44 -1.20 -13.31 -10.42
N GLY A 45 -1.00 -13.21 -9.10
CA GLY A 45 -2.09 -13.19 -8.12
C GLY A 45 -3.04 -12.00 -8.33
N GLN A 46 -2.49 -10.81 -8.58
CA GLN A 46 -3.25 -9.60 -8.86
C GLN A 46 -4.10 -9.77 -10.15
N VAL A 47 -3.48 -10.21 -11.27
CA VAL A 47 -4.20 -10.48 -12.53
C VAL A 47 -5.30 -11.51 -12.34
N ILE A 48 -5.03 -12.57 -11.57
CA ILE A 48 -6.04 -13.61 -11.24
C ILE A 48 -7.19 -12.99 -10.44
N GLY A 49 -6.88 -12.16 -9.44
CA GLY A 49 -7.86 -11.48 -8.60
C GLY A 49 -8.81 -10.60 -9.40
N CYS A 50 -8.27 -9.70 -10.24
CA CYS A 50 -9.03 -8.83 -11.13
C CYS A 50 -9.94 -9.64 -12.08
N THR A 51 -9.37 -10.67 -12.73
CA THR A 51 -10.10 -11.49 -13.70
C THR A 51 -11.21 -12.32 -13.03
N TYR A 52 -10.97 -12.85 -11.84
CA TYR A 52 -11.94 -13.67 -11.11
C TYR A 52 -13.04 -12.82 -10.46
N GLY A 53 -12.69 -11.66 -9.93
CA GLY A 53 -13.60 -10.73 -9.26
C GLY A 53 -14.50 -9.97 -10.23
N GLY A 54 -13.97 -9.55 -11.37
CA GLY A 54 -14.64 -8.67 -12.32
C GLY A 54 -16.07 -9.07 -12.72
N PRO A 55 -16.36 -10.34 -13.02
CA PRO A 55 -17.74 -10.76 -13.37
C PRO A 55 -18.78 -10.56 -12.28
N THR A 56 -18.34 -10.40 -11.03
CA THR A 56 -19.22 -10.24 -9.85
C THR A 56 -19.25 -8.82 -9.32
N GLU A 57 -18.36 -7.97 -9.82
CA GLU A 57 -18.25 -6.57 -9.40
C GLU A 57 -19.61 -5.86 -9.54
N PHE A 58 -20.01 -5.13 -8.51
CA PHE A 58 -21.31 -4.44 -8.37
C PHE A 58 -22.58 -5.31 -8.48
N ARG A 59 -22.46 -6.64 -8.62
CA ARG A 59 -23.64 -7.53 -8.74
C ARG A 59 -24.17 -8.03 -7.40
N TYR A 60 -23.34 -8.01 -6.38
CA TYR A 60 -23.66 -8.56 -5.06
C TYR A 60 -23.54 -7.51 -3.94
N ASN A 61 -23.90 -6.27 -4.24
CA ASN A 61 -23.84 -5.18 -3.29
C ASN A 61 -24.65 -5.49 -2.02
N SER A 62 -24.04 -5.27 -0.85
CA SER A 62 -24.63 -5.49 0.48
C SER A 62 -25.02 -6.95 0.80
N ARG A 63 -24.48 -7.92 0.08
CA ARG A 63 -24.69 -9.36 0.35
C ARG A 63 -23.45 -10.17 0.00
N ILE A 64 -23.34 -11.32 0.64
CA ILE A 64 -22.33 -12.34 0.31
C ILE A 64 -22.83 -13.16 -0.88
N ILE A 65 -21.90 -13.54 -1.77
CA ILE A 65 -22.19 -14.45 -2.89
C ILE A 65 -22.48 -15.83 -2.29
N GLU A 66 -23.59 -16.46 -2.71
CA GLU A 66 -23.97 -17.79 -2.26
C GLU A 66 -22.94 -18.85 -2.72
N ASP A 67 -22.68 -19.85 -1.88
CA ASP A 67 -21.63 -20.86 -2.12
C ASP A 67 -21.87 -21.73 -3.38
N ASP A 68 -23.11 -21.83 -3.85
CA ASP A 68 -23.49 -22.59 -5.04
C ASP A 68 -23.35 -21.81 -6.35
N VAL A 69 -23.06 -20.51 -6.28
CA VAL A 69 -22.80 -19.68 -7.46
C VAL A 69 -21.47 -20.09 -8.10
N LYS A 70 -21.55 -20.63 -9.30
CA LYS A 70 -20.36 -21.02 -10.07
C LYS A 70 -19.84 -19.82 -10.86
N LEU A 71 -18.68 -19.34 -10.49
CA LEU A 71 -17.96 -18.35 -11.29
C LEU A 71 -17.18 -19.07 -12.41
N ARG A 72 -17.25 -18.52 -13.61
CA ARG A 72 -16.49 -19.05 -14.74
C ARG A 72 -15.01 -18.85 -14.50
N TRP A 73 -14.23 -19.92 -14.70
CA TRP A 73 -12.78 -19.88 -14.70
C TRP A 73 -12.25 -20.89 -15.73
N ASP A 74 -11.61 -20.41 -16.77
CA ASP A 74 -11.03 -21.24 -17.84
C ASP A 74 -9.79 -20.55 -18.45
N ASN A 75 -9.10 -21.27 -19.34
CA ASN A 75 -7.84 -20.83 -19.95
C ASN A 75 -7.97 -19.61 -20.86
N GLU A 76 -9.19 -19.28 -21.33
CA GLU A 76 -9.44 -18.16 -22.25
C GLU A 76 -9.88 -16.89 -21.53
N LEU A 77 -10.26 -16.99 -20.25
CA LEU A 77 -10.95 -15.91 -19.55
C LEU A 77 -10.10 -14.64 -19.44
N ILE A 78 -8.81 -14.77 -19.05
CA ILE A 78 -7.90 -13.62 -18.92
C ILE A 78 -7.77 -12.92 -20.28
N LYS A 79 -7.54 -13.68 -21.37
CA LYS A 79 -7.41 -13.13 -22.71
C LYS A 79 -8.70 -12.42 -23.14
N GLU A 80 -9.84 -13.06 -22.93
CA GLU A 80 -11.16 -12.51 -23.29
C GLU A 80 -11.41 -11.17 -22.58
N TYR A 81 -11.11 -11.07 -21.29
CA TYR A 81 -11.35 -9.85 -20.53
C TYR A 81 -10.35 -8.76 -20.89
N TYR A 82 -9.10 -9.13 -21.12
CA TYR A 82 -8.08 -8.18 -21.57
C TYR A 82 -8.42 -7.55 -22.92
N GLU A 83 -9.05 -8.31 -23.83
CA GLU A 83 -9.49 -7.82 -25.14
C GLU A 83 -10.78 -6.99 -25.06
N LYS A 84 -11.74 -7.39 -24.23
CA LYS A 84 -13.09 -6.81 -24.22
C LYS A 84 -13.33 -5.77 -23.13
N TRP A 85 -12.68 -5.91 -21.99
CA TRP A 85 -12.93 -5.10 -20.79
C TRP A 85 -11.62 -4.59 -20.17
N GLN A 86 -10.85 -3.86 -20.94
CA GLN A 86 -9.54 -3.36 -20.52
C GLN A 86 -9.58 -2.56 -19.22
N GLY A 87 -10.67 -1.85 -18.95
CA GLY A 87 -10.86 -1.10 -17.72
C GLY A 87 -10.91 -1.93 -16.46
N LEU A 88 -11.17 -3.24 -16.56
CA LEU A 88 -11.16 -4.17 -15.43
C LEU A 88 -9.77 -4.32 -14.76
N TYR A 89 -8.71 -3.94 -15.44
CA TYR A 89 -7.33 -4.11 -15.00
C TYR A 89 -6.68 -2.80 -14.52
N ASP A 90 -7.49 -1.89 -13.98
CA ASP A 90 -6.99 -0.63 -13.39
C ASP A 90 -5.96 -0.87 -12.30
N ASP A 91 -6.17 -1.86 -11.42
CA ASP A 91 -5.16 -2.33 -10.48
C ASP A 91 -3.77 -2.48 -11.11
N ILE A 92 -3.73 -3.17 -12.27
CA ILE A 92 -2.47 -3.52 -12.94
C ILE A 92 -1.82 -2.29 -13.59
N TYR A 93 -2.55 -1.54 -14.41
CA TYR A 93 -1.93 -0.43 -15.14
C TYR A 93 -1.61 0.76 -14.25
N MET A 94 -2.31 0.92 -13.13
CA MET A 94 -1.98 1.92 -12.12
C MET A 94 -0.66 1.56 -11.43
N ASP A 95 -0.55 0.35 -10.90
CA ASP A 95 0.69 -0.14 -10.30
C ASP A 95 1.88 -0.03 -11.25
N LEU A 96 1.71 -0.45 -12.52
CA LEU A 96 2.75 -0.34 -13.54
C LEU A 96 3.15 1.11 -13.82
N THR A 97 2.21 2.05 -13.75
CA THR A 97 2.51 3.49 -13.90
C THR A 97 3.44 3.97 -12.79
N PHE A 98 3.20 3.56 -11.55
CA PHE A 98 4.06 3.93 -10.42
C PHE A 98 5.42 3.25 -10.49
N VAL A 99 5.46 1.96 -10.84
CA VAL A 99 6.72 1.23 -11.05
C VAL A 99 7.56 1.89 -12.14
N GLN A 100 6.95 2.32 -13.25
CA GLN A 100 7.65 3.02 -14.33
C GLN A 100 8.30 4.33 -13.84
N VAL A 101 7.63 5.09 -12.98
CA VAL A 101 8.24 6.31 -12.41
C VAL A 101 9.44 5.97 -11.54
N PHE A 102 9.38 4.90 -10.71
CA PHE A 102 10.52 4.45 -9.95
C PHE A 102 11.69 3.99 -10.84
N GLU A 103 11.40 3.30 -11.94
CA GLU A 103 12.44 2.88 -12.90
C GLU A 103 13.12 4.08 -13.59
N ASP A 104 12.34 5.08 -13.98
CA ASP A 104 12.84 6.23 -14.72
C ASP A 104 13.54 7.27 -13.83
N LYS A 105 13.10 7.44 -12.58
CA LYS A 105 13.50 8.51 -11.67
C LYS A 105 14.25 8.05 -10.42
N GLY A 106 14.19 6.77 -10.11
CA GLY A 106 14.77 6.19 -8.89
C GLY A 106 13.80 6.16 -7.71
N LEU A 107 14.26 5.51 -6.63
CA LEU A 107 13.43 5.27 -5.43
C LEU A 107 13.05 6.55 -4.66
N ASP A 108 13.82 7.62 -4.83
CA ASP A 108 13.59 8.93 -4.21
C ASP A 108 12.81 9.90 -5.14
N ALA A 109 12.12 9.37 -6.16
CA ALA A 109 11.33 10.17 -7.09
C ALA A 109 10.31 11.05 -6.35
N PRO A 110 10.25 12.35 -6.62
CA PRO A 110 9.32 13.25 -5.95
C PRO A 110 7.87 12.93 -6.35
N ILE A 111 6.95 13.10 -5.40
CA ILE A 111 5.51 12.80 -5.62
C ILE A 111 4.91 13.50 -6.84
N VAL A 112 5.45 14.62 -7.22
CA VAL A 112 4.99 15.36 -8.42
C VAL A 112 5.20 14.57 -9.71
N ASP A 113 6.24 13.73 -9.78
CA ASP A 113 6.48 12.89 -10.96
C ASP A 113 5.42 11.78 -11.08
N PHE A 114 5.05 11.16 -9.96
CA PHE A 114 3.94 10.19 -9.89
C PHE A 114 2.61 10.86 -10.25
N ALA A 115 2.33 12.02 -9.68
CA ALA A 115 1.11 12.77 -9.96
C ALA A 115 1.00 13.13 -11.46
N ASN A 116 2.08 13.55 -12.08
CA ASN A 116 2.09 13.86 -13.52
C ASN A 116 1.93 12.61 -14.38
N ALA A 117 2.62 11.51 -14.06
CA ALA A 117 2.49 10.25 -14.80
C ALA A 117 1.05 9.73 -14.73
N PHE A 118 0.48 9.70 -13.53
CA PHE A 118 -0.90 9.32 -13.29
C PHE A 118 -1.92 10.22 -14.01
N ALA A 119 -1.81 11.54 -13.85
CA ALA A 119 -2.80 12.46 -14.40
C ALA A 119 -2.83 12.48 -15.93
N HIS A 120 -1.69 12.24 -16.59
CA HIS A 120 -1.57 12.25 -18.05
C HIS A 120 -1.63 10.86 -18.69
N ALA A 121 -1.80 9.81 -17.92
CA ALA A 121 -1.98 8.46 -18.47
C ALA A 121 -3.27 8.34 -19.28
N GLY A 122 -3.20 7.60 -20.40
CA GLY A 122 -4.29 7.50 -21.37
C GLY A 122 -5.41 6.49 -21.03
N TYR A 123 -5.29 5.78 -19.92
CA TYR A 123 -6.28 4.79 -19.50
C TYR A 123 -7.48 5.43 -18.76
N PRO A 124 -8.66 4.76 -18.75
CA PRO A 124 -9.82 5.23 -18.01
C PRO A 124 -9.57 5.13 -16.51
N LEU A 125 -10.22 6.01 -15.74
CA LEU A 125 -10.22 6.03 -14.28
C LEU A 125 -11.63 6.28 -13.77
N TRP A 126 -11.88 5.81 -12.53
CA TRP A 126 -13.18 5.96 -11.86
C TRP A 126 -12.98 6.55 -10.46
N HIS A 127 -14.04 6.90 -9.79
CA HIS A 127 -14.16 7.24 -8.38
C HIS A 127 -13.02 8.16 -7.85
N ALA A 128 -12.28 7.71 -6.83
CA ALA A 128 -11.21 8.49 -6.24
C ALA A 128 -10.09 8.81 -7.25
N ASN A 129 -9.76 7.89 -8.13
CA ASN A 129 -8.75 8.07 -9.17
C ASN A 129 -9.17 9.13 -10.20
N GLN A 130 -10.40 9.08 -10.68
CA GLN A 130 -10.90 10.08 -11.63
C GLN A 130 -10.92 11.49 -11.01
N SER A 131 -11.38 11.60 -9.75
CA SER A 131 -11.40 12.84 -9.00
C SER A 131 -9.98 13.37 -8.75
N ALA A 132 -9.05 12.51 -8.38
CA ALA A 132 -7.64 12.87 -8.19
C ALA A 132 -7.00 13.37 -9.49
N ARG A 133 -7.22 12.67 -10.61
CA ARG A 133 -6.76 13.12 -11.94
C ARG A 133 -7.28 14.52 -12.26
N TYR A 134 -8.57 14.74 -12.08
CA TYR A 134 -9.19 16.05 -12.30
C TYR A 134 -8.54 17.13 -11.43
N ASN A 135 -8.34 16.86 -10.15
CA ASN A 135 -7.72 17.76 -9.19
C ASN A 135 -6.30 18.13 -9.62
N ILE A 136 -5.47 17.14 -9.94
CA ILE A 136 -4.07 17.34 -10.33
C ILE A 136 -3.99 18.17 -11.62
N MET A 137 -4.80 17.85 -12.63
CA MET A 137 -4.85 18.61 -13.89
C MET A 137 -5.31 20.06 -13.70
N ASN A 138 -6.02 20.35 -12.60
CA ASN A 138 -6.43 21.71 -12.22
C ASN A 138 -5.50 22.35 -11.17
N GLY A 139 -4.31 21.77 -10.92
CA GLY A 139 -3.28 22.33 -10.05
C GLY A 139 -3.45 21.99 -8.56
N ILE A 140 -4.41 21.15 -8.19
CA ILE A 140 -4.56 20.64 -6.82
C ILE A 140 -3.68 19.40 -6.70
N MET A 141 -2.44 19.58 -6.24
CA MET A 141 -1.42 18.53 -6.16
C MET A 141 -1.56 17.68 -4.89
N PRO A 142 -0.95 16.46 -4.86
CA PRO A 142 -0.87 15.66 -3.65
C PRO A 142 -0.22 16.40 -2.46
N PRO A 143 -0.65 16.18 -1.23
CA PRO A 143 -1.72 15.28 -0.80
C PRO A 143 -3.14 15.86 -0.90
N ALA A 144 -3.27 17.12 -1.31
CA ALA A 144 -4.57 17.80 -1.37
C ALA A 144 -5.51 17.19 -2.42
N SER A 145 -4.98 16.60 -3.50
CA SER A 145 -5.77 15.95 -4.56
C SER A 145 -6.58 14.75 -4.07
N GLY A 146 -6.04 13.98 -3.12
CA GLY A 146 -6.71 12.82 -2.52
C GLY A 146 -7.47 13.14 -1.23
N HIS A 147 -7.32 14.36 -0.70
CA HIS A 147 -7.95 14.72 0.57
C HIS A 147 -9.47 14.90 0.41
N TRP A 148 -10.25 14.45 1.38
CA TRP A 148 -11.72 14.46 1.38
C TRP A 148 -12.36 15.85 1.11
N HIS A 149 -11.65 16.94 1.35
CA HIS A 149 -12.11 18.28 0.98
C HIS A 149 -12.19 18.50 -0.53
N ASN A 150 -11.35 17.82 -1.30
CA ASN A 150 -11.21 18.01 -2.76
C ASN A 150 -11.61 16.76 -3.54
N ASN A 151 -11.70 15.61 -2.87
CA ASN A 151 -12.04 14.33 -3.47
C ASN A 151 -13.21 13.70 -2.72
N PRO A 152 -14.43 13.69 -3.29
CA PRO A 152 -15.61 13.12 -2.64
C PRO A 152 -15.57 11.59 -2.48
N HIS A 153 -14.61 10.95 -3.14
CA HIS A 153 -14.35 9.52 -3.12
C HIS A 153 -13.08 9.14 -2.34
N ALA A 154 -12.57 10.05 -1.50
CA ALA A 154 -11.28 9.88 -0.83
C ALA A 154 -11.17 8.62 0.05
N ASP A 155 -12.28 8.05 0.49
CA ASP A 155 -12.36 6.82 1.30
C ASP A 155 -12.81 5.59 0.50
N ASP A 156 -12.85 5.69 -0.84
CA ASP A 156 -13.12 4.57 -1.73
C ASP A 156 -11.95 3.57 -1.78
N ILE A 157 -12.16 2.46 -2.48
CA ILE A 157 -11.26 1.32 -2.56
C ILE A 157 -10.00 1.57 -3.42
N ASP A 158 -9.93 2.65 -4.19
CA ASP A 158 -8.95 2.83 -5.27
C ASP A 158 -7.51 2.57 -4.84
N PHE A 159 -7.02 3.17 -3.76
CA PHE A 159 -5.65 2.90 -3.33
C PHE A 159 -5.46 1.49 -2.76
N GLN A 160 -6.50 0.84 -2.27
CA GLN A 160 -6.41 -0.54 -1.80
C GLN A 160 -6.07 -1.51 -2.92
N ILE A 161 -6.56 -1.27 -4.14
CA ILE A 161 -6.31 -2.10 -5.31
C ILE A 161 -5.01 -1.76 -6.06
N GLU A 162 -4.33 -0.69 -5.66
CA GLU A 162 -3.18 -0.09 -6.35
C GLU A 162 -1.93 0.01 -5.45
N ALA A 163 -1.86 -0.76 -4.38
CA ALA A 163 -0.76 -0.70 -3.42
C ALA A 163 0.19 -1.90 -3.48
N ASP A 164 -0.09 -2.87 -4.34
CA ASP A 164 0.64 -4.13 -4.46
C ASP A 164 2.11 -3.91 -4.80
N TYR A 165 2.40 -2.96 -5.72
CA TYR A 165 3.75 -2.59 -6.11
C TYR A 165 4.64 -2.24 -4.91
N ALA A 166 4.13 -1.49 -3.94
CA ALA A 166 4.90 -1.04 -2.79
C ALA A 166 5.37 -2.21 -1.91
N GLY A 167 4.49 -3.21 -1.72
CA GLY A 167 4.82 -4.45 -1.05
C GLY A 167 5.78 -5.33 -1.84
N LEU A 168 5.58 -5.46 -3.16
CA LEU A 168 6.43 -6.22 -4.06
C LEU A 168 7.85 -5.63 -4.18
N MET A 169 7.98 -4.31 -4.13
CA MET A 169 9.27 -3.59 -4.08
C MET A 169 9.96 -3.67 -2.71
N SER A 170 9.27 -4.10 -1.67
CA SER A 170 9.75 -4.07 -0.27
C SER A 170 9.71 -5.46 0.39
N PRO A 171 10.41 -6.49 -0.13
CA PRO A 171 10.36 -7.86 0.36
C PRO A 171 10.74 -7.99 1.83
N GLY A 172 9.79 -8.29 2.72
CA GLY A 172 10.01 -8.43 4.16
C GLY A 172 10.35 -7.12 4.89
N MET A 173 10.11 -5.97 4.25
CA MET A 173 10.40 -4.64 4.78
C MET A 173 9.11 -3.78 4.82
N PRO A 174 8.15 -4.07 5.70
CA PRO A 174 6.86 -3.38 5.71
C PRO A 174 6.97 -1.86 5.91
N GLN A 175 7.98 -1.37 6.63
CA GLN A 175 8.21 0.08 6.78
C GLN A 175 8.63 0.74 5.46
N ALA A 176 9.36 0.03 4.60
CA ALA A 176 9.68 0.52 3.25
C ALA A 176 8.43 0.52 2.36
N ALA A 177 7.59 -0.52 2.44
CA ALA A 177 6.32 -0.55 1.74
C ALA A 177 5.43 0.65 2.13
N LEU A 178 5.33 0.95 3.43
CA LEU A 178 4.64 2.14 3.92
C LEU A 178 5.21 3.43 3.35
N HIS A 179 6.53 3.57 3.34
CA HIS A 179 7.21 4.75 2.81
C HIS A 179 6.88 4.98 1.33
N TYR A 180 6.93 3.92 0.50
CA TYR A 180 6.63 4.03 -0.93
C TYR A 180 5.14 4.18 -1.24
N SER A 181 4.26 3.76 -0.34
CA SER A 181 2.82 3.89 -0.52
C SER A 181 2.24 5.21 0.00
N ASP A 182 2.93 5.91 0.93
CA ASP A 182 2.38 7.06 1.63
C ASP A 182 1.98 8.21 0.68
N GLY A 183 2.94 8.79 -0.02
CA GLY A 183 2.69 9.91 -0.92
C GLY A 183 1.78 9.57 -2.09
N ILE A 184 1.96 8.36 -2.66
CA ILE A 184 1.18 7.89 -3.82
C ILE A 184 -0.27 7.64 -3.39
N GLY A 185 -0.49 6.99 -2.25
CA GLY A 185 -1.84 6.75 -1.76
C GLY A 185 -2.59 8.03 -1.43
N HIS A 186 -1.90 9.03 -0.88
CA HIS A 186 -2.48 10.35 -0.62
C HIS A 186 -2.70 11.21 -1.89
N MET A 187 -2.26 10.73 -3.04
CA MET A 187 -2.61 11.35 -4.32
C MET A 187 -4.10 11.20 -4.63
N MET A 188 -4.71 10.05 -4.25
CA MET A 188 -6.09 9.68 -4.59
C MET A 188 -7.00 9.43 -3.40
N CYS A 189 -6.47 8.96 -2.26
CA CYS A 189 -7.25 8.55 -1.10
C CYS A 189 -6.83 9.22 0.21
N HIS A 190 -7.72 9.16 1.21
CA HIS A 190 -7.50 9.68 2.55
C HIS A 190 -8.28 8.81 3.58
N GLY A 191 -7.81 8.74 4.83
CA GLY A 191 -8.50 7.97 5.86
C GLY A 191 -8.58 6.49 5.56
N ASP A 192 -9.75 5.89 5.66
CA ASP A 192 -9.96 4.45 5.47
C ASP A 192 -9.60 3.97 4.06
N GLY A 193 -9.81 4.79 3.02
CA GLY A 193 -9.38 4.49 1.66
C GLY A 193 -7.85 4.37 1.53
N TRP A 194 -7.09 5.24 2.24
CA TRP A 194 -5.64 5.14 2.31
C TRP A 194 -5.19 3.94 3.18
N TYR A 195 -5.88 3.69 4.31
CA TYR A 195 -5.56 2.55 5.18
C TYR A 195 -5.70 1.20 4.47
N GLY A 196 -6.66 1.07 3.57
CA GLY A 196 -6.82 -0.13 2.75
C GLY A 196 -5.56 -0.46 1.95
N GLY A 197 -4.99 0.52 1.26
CA GLY A 197 -3.74 0.36 0.51
C GLY A 197 -2.53 0.07 1.42
N VAL A 198 -2.41 0.77 2.55
CA VAL A 198 -1.37 0.51 3.55
C VAL A 198 -1.41 -0.93 4.05
N PHE A 199 -2.60 -1.45 4.30
CA PHE A 199 -2.80 -2.84 4.71
C PHE A 199 -2.35 -3.82 3.62
N VAL A 200 -2.78 -3.61 2.37
CA VAL A 200 -2.39 -4.44 1.21
C VAL A 200 -0.89 -4.40 0.99
N ALA A 201 -0.27 -3.22 0.88
CA ALA A 201 1.18 -3.08 0.72
C ALA A 201 1.97 -3.81 1.82
N THR A 202 1.50 -3.72 3.06
CA THR A 202 2.11 -4.41 4.20
C THR A 202 1.99 -5.93 4.05
N MET A 203 0.82 -6.44 3.66
CA MET A 203 0.61 -7.89 3.45
C MET A 203 1.51 -8.42 2.34
N TYR A 204 1.62 -7.74 1.20
CA TYR A 204 2.52 -8.15 0.11
C TYR A 204 3.97 -8.20 0.58
N SER A 205 4.45 -7.19 1.31
CA SER A 205 5.80 -7.20 1.89
C SER A 205 6.03 -8.39 2.83
N LEU A 206 5.06 -8.68 3.71
CA LEU A 206 5.15 -9.78 4.66
C LEU A 206 5.09 -11.16 3.99
N ALA A 207 4.38 -11.31 2.88
CA ALA A 207 4.25 -12.57 2.13
C ALA A 207 5.58 -13.11 1.61
N PHE A 208 6.58 -12.27 1.45
CA PHE A 208 7.94 -12.73 1.12
C PHE A 208 8.58 -13.58 2.21
N VAL A 209 8.24 -13.33 3.47
CA VAL A 209 8.95 -13.88 4.65
C VAL A 209 8.08 -14.71 5.57
N LYS A 210 6.76 -14.61 5.42
CA LYS A 210 5.78 -15.41 6.16
C LYS A 210 5.28 -16.55 5.29
N LYS A 211 4.95 -17.69 5.91
CA LYS A 211 4.45 -18.88 5.21
C LYS A 211 2.95 -19.10 5.40
N ASN A 212 2.37 -18.47 6.39
CA ASN A 212 0.96 -18.63 6.77
C ASN A 212 0.20 -17.35 6.43
N ILE A 213 -0.82 -17.44 5.58
CA ILE A 213 -1.64 -16.32 5.15
C ILE A 213 -2.36 -15.63 6.32
N GLN A 214 -2.81 -16.40 7.32
CA GLN A 214 -3.45 -15.83 8.51
C GLN A 214 -2.47 -14.99 9.34
N GLU A 215 -1.18 -15.36 9.34
CA GLU A 215 -0.13 -14.56 9.97
C GLU A 215 0.12 -13.28 9.17
N VAL A 216 0.15 -13.35 7.83
CA VAL A 216 0.30 -12.18 6.96
C VAL A 216 -0.81 -11.16 7.23
N VAL A 217 -2.06 -11.60 7.22
CA VAL A 217 -3.23 -10.73 7.50
C VAL A 217 -3.15 -10.12 8.90
N ARG A 218 -2.88 -10.94 9.93
CA ARG A 218 -2.84 -10.52 11.32
C ARG A 218 -1.70 -9.54 11.64
N GLU A 219 -0.57 -9.68 10.97
CA GLU A 219 0.54 -8.74 11.11
C GLU A 219 0.32 -7.51 10.23
N GLY A 220 -0.27 -7.68 9.05
CA GLY A 220 -0.59 -6.59 8.13
C GLY A 220 -1.51 -5.54 8.74
N ILE A 221 -2.58 -5.98 9.40
CA ILE A 221 -3.56 -5.07 10.00
C ILE A 221 -2.96 -4.15 11.09
N LYS A 222 -1.83 -4.52 11.68
CA LYS A 222 -1.14 -3.68 12.68
C LYS A 222 -0.50 -2.42 12.10
N ALA A 223 -0.43 -2.32 10.78
CA ALA A 223 0.11 -1.14 10.10
C ALA A 223 -0.86 0.05 10.09
N ILE A 224 -2.12 -0.18 10.41
CA ILE A 224 -3.17 0.85 10.40
C ILE A 224 -3.72 1.13 11.81
N PRO A 225 -4.32 2.31 12.05
CA PRO A 225 -4.85 2.68 13.37
C PRO A 225 -5.99 1.76 13.80
N GLN A 226 -5.94 1.27 15.04
CA GLN A 226 -6.97 0.40 15.62
C GLN A 226 -8.34 1.08 15.77
N GLU A 227 -8.37 2.40 15.79
CA GLU A 227 -9.58 3.21 15.91
C GLU A 227 -10.29 3.41 14.57
N SER A 228 -9.61 3.15 13.45
CA SER A 228 -10.18 3.30 12.10
C SER A 228 -11.36 2.35 11.87
N SER A 229 -12.27 2.73 10.99
CA SER A 229 -13.39 1.85 10.61
C SER A 229 -12.85 0.63 9.86
N TYR A 230 -11.85 0.84 9.01
CA TYR A 230 -11.18 -0.24 8.28
C TYR A 230 -10.61 -1.33 9.18
N TYR A 231 -9.95 -0.95 10.30
CA TYR A 231 -9.40 -1.93 11.26
C TYR A 231 -10.49 -2.76 11.95
N LYS A 232 -11.66 -2.16 12.19
CA LYS A 232 -12.77 -2.78 12.95
C LYS A 232 -13.66 -3.69 12.10
N CYS A 233 -13.59 -3.60 10.76
CA CYS A 233 -14.31 -4.49 9.85
C CYS A 233 -13.62 -5.85 9.73
#